data_f7430204c6ede203a44cedde34ef1f8f
#
_entry.id   f7430204c6ede203a44cedde34ef1f8f
#
_cell.length_a   1.000
_cell.length_b   1.000
_cell.length_c   1.000
_cell.angle_alpha   90.00
_cell.angle_beta   90.00
_cell.angle_gamma   90.00
#
_symmetry.space_group_name_H-M   'P 1'
#
loop_
_entity.id
_entity.type
_entity.pdbx_description
1 polymer ?
#
loop_
_entity_poly.entity_id
_entity_poly.type
_entity_poly.pdbx_seq_one_letter_code
_entity_poly.pdbx_strand_id
1 'polypeptide(L)'
;MITIDAKEVNFYYGDFHALKDVDLSINEKEITAFIGPSGCGKSTLLRTFNKMYSLYPEQRAEGEIILDGENILTQAQDIALLRAKVGMVFQKPTPFPMSIYDNIAFGVRLFEKLSRADMDERVQWALTKAAL
;
A
#
# COMPACT_ATOMS: atom_id res chain seq x y z
N MET A 1 10.27 11.07 -12.73
CA MET A 1 8.83 11.38 -12.70
C MET A 1 8.28 11.03 -11.33
N ILE A 2 7.40 11.85 -10.80
CA ILE A 2 6.82 11.62 -9.47
C ILE A 2 5.69 10.60 -9.59
N THR A 3 5.74 9.53 -8.78
CA THR A 3 4.71 8.50 -8.71
C THR A 3 3.66 8.82 -7.66
N ILE A 4 4.09 9.27 -6.47
CA ILE A 4 3.20 9.69 -5.39
C ILE A 4 3.59 11.09 -4.97
N ASP A 5 2.62 12.00 -4.96
CA ASP A 5 2.81 13.38 -4.53
C ASP A 5 1.84 13.70 -3.41
N ALA A 6 2.35 13.77 -2.19
CA ALA A 6 1.58 14.08 -1.00
C ALA A 6 1.75 15.56 -0.65
N LYS A 7 0.66 16.27 -0.47
CA LYS A 7 0.63 17.70 -0.14
C LYS A 7 -0.30 17.98 1.02
N GLU A 8 0.21 18.68 2.01
CA GLU A 8 -0.53 19.11 3.18
C GLU A 8 -1.33 17.96 3.82
N VAL A 9 -0.69 16.78 3.92
CA VAL A 9 -1.34 15.61 4.48
C VAL A 9 -1.43 15.74 5.99
N ASN A 10 -2.65 15.64 6.49
CA ASN A 10 -2.97 15.60 7.90
C ASN A 10 -3.66 14.28 8.21
N PHE A 11 -3.29 13.66 9.29
CA PHE A 11 -3.88 12.38 9.69
C PHE A 11 -4.27 12.41 11.16
N TYR A 12 -5.42 11.80 11.44
CA TYR A 12 -6.02 11.80 12.76
C TYR A 12 -6.42 10.40 13.20
N TYR A 13 -6.05 10.05 14.43
CA TYR A 13 -6.61 8.91 15.16
C TYR A 13 -7.62 9.49 16.15
N GLY A 14 -8.91 9.50 15.79
CA GLY A 14 -9.91 10.22 16.58
C GLY A 14 -9.54 11.69 16.71
N ASP A 15 -9.31 12.15 17.94
CA ASP A 15 -8.90 13.53 18.21
C ASP A 15 -7.40 13.77 18.15
N PHE A 16 -6.61 12.70 18.02
CA PHE A 16 -5.16 12.80 17.98
C PHE A 16 -4.66 13.12 16.58
N HIS A 17 -4.02 14.27 16.42
CA HIS A 17 -3.44 14.73 15.16
C HIS A 17 -2.05 14.14 14.96
N ALA A 18 -1.96 13.02 14.24
CA ALA A 18 -0.75 12.22 14.11
C ALA A 18 0.22 12.74 13.05
N LEU A 19 -0.29 13.19 11.90
CA LEU A 19 0.49 13.80 10.82
C LEU A 19 0.03 15.24 10.61
N LYS A 20 0.99 16.17 10.49
CA LYS A 20 0.72 17.60 10.42
C LYS A 20 1.39 18.19 9.18
N ASP A 21 0.56 18.61 8.22
CA ASP A 21 0.98 19.30 6.99
C ASP A 21 2.19 18.63 6.32
N VAL A 22 2.09 17.34 6.07
CA VAL A 22 3.18 16.56 5.49
C VAL A 22 3.20 16.74 3.97
N ASP A 23 4.34 17.17 3.44
CA ASP A 23 4.62 17.25 2.02
C ASP A 23 5.71 16.24 1.67
N LEU A 24 5.44 15.41 0.66
CA LEU A 24 6.38 14.38 0.23
C LEU A 24 6.14 14.01 -1.22
N SER A 25 7.22 13.93 -2.00
CA SER A 25 7.16 13.42 -3.36
C SER A 25 8.03 12.17 -3.48
N ILE A 26 7.47 11.12 -4.05
CA ILE A 26 8.17 9.86 -4.30
C ILE A 26 8.28 9.66 -5.80
N ASN A 27 9.49 9.48 -6.29
CA ASN A 27 9.77 9.28 -7.71
C ASN A 27 9.60 7.82 -8.11
N GLU A 28 9.23 7.62 -9.37
CA GLU A 28 9.16 6.28 -9.94
C GLU A 28 10.55 5.64 -10.06
N LYS A 29 10.60 4.32 -9.96
CA LYS A 29 11.82 3.53 -10.15
C LYS A 29 12.93 3.84 -9.15
N GLU A 30 12.58 4.40 -8.01
CA GLU A 30 13.50 4.72 -6.92
C GLU A 30 13.05 4.08 -5.61
N ILE A 31 14.02 3.82 -4.75
CA ILE A 31 13.75 3.38 -3.37
C ILE A 31 13.84 4.61 -2.48
N THR A 32 12.73 4.92 -1.81
CA THR A 32 12.67 6.02 -0.85
C THR A 32 12.55 5.44 0.57
N ALA A 33 13.45 5.82 1.45
CA ALA A 33 13.44 5.35 2.83
C ALA A 33 12.94 6.45 3.78
N PHE A 34 12.06 6.08 4.71
CA PHE A 34 11.59 6.94 5.78
C PHE A 34 12.37 6.61 7.05
N ILE A 35 13.11 7.59 7.57
CA ILE A 35 13.96 7.43 8.73
C ILE A 35 13.49 8.37 9.83
N GLY A 36 13.39 7.86 11.05
CA GLY A 36 13.00 8.66 12.21
C GLY A 36 12.75 7.78 13.42
N PRO A 37 12.62 8.38 14.62
CA PRO A 37 12.37 7.65 15.84
C PRO A 37 11.00 6.96 15.84
N SER A 38 10.84 5.94 16.69
CA SER A 38 9.55 5.29 16.89
C SER A 38 8.47 6.31 17.28
N GLY A 39 7.28 6.14 16.70
CA GLY A 39 6.13 7.01 17.00
C GLY A 39 6.12 8.35 16.27
N CYS A 40 7.02 8.59 15.32
CA CYS A 40 7.02 9.85 14.55
C CYS A 40 6.07 9.86 13.35
N GLY A 41 5.36 8.75 13.09
CA GLY A 41 4.33 8.72 12.04
C GLY A 41 4.73 8.05 10.72
N LYS A 42 5.88 7.39 10.64
CA LYS A 42 6.34 6.70 9.41
C LYS A 42 5.32 5.68 8.91
N SER A 43 4.88 4.78 9.78
CA SER A 43 3.91 3.75 9.44
C SER A 43 2.53 4.34 9.13
N THR A 44 2.16 5.40 9.83
CA THR A 44 0.90 6.13 9.58
C THR A 44 0.89 6.68 8.15
N LEU A 45 1.97 7.35 7.75
CA LEU A 45 2.08 7.89 6.40
C LEU A 45 2.04 6.78 5.33
N LEU A 46 2.78 5.69 5.53
CA LEU A 46 2.76 4.56 4.60
C LEU A 46 1.36 3.98 4.40
N ARG A 47 0.58 3.87 5.47
CA ARG A 47 -0.79 3.35 5.40
C ARG A 47 -1.76 4.26 4.65
N THR A 48 -1.45 5.54 4.50
CA THR A 48 -2.31 6.45 3.72
C THR A 48 -2.25 6.15 2.23
N PHE A 49 -1.12 5.63 1.73
CA PHE A 49 -0.92 5.41 0.29
C PHE A 49 -1.80 4.31 -0.30
N ASN A 50 -2.27 3.37 0.51
CA ASN A 50 -3.20 2.33 0.09
C ASN A 50 -4.51 2.34 0.88
N LYS A 51 -4.77 3.41 1.61
CA LYS A 51 -6.00 3.63 2.39
C LYS A 51 -6.27 2.54 3.44
N MET A 52 -5.23 1.96 4.03
CA MET A 52 -5.42 0.98 5.11
C MET A 52 -6.23 1.54 6.28
N TYR A 53 -6.12 2.85 6.54
CA TYR A 53 -6.88 3.52 7.59
C TYR A 53 -8.40 3.48 7.36
N SER A 54 -8.85 3.27 6.13
CA SER A 54 -10.30 3.24 5.82
C SER A 54 -11.05 2.07 6.48
N LEU A 55 -10.31 1.10 7.02
CA LEU A 55 -10.88 0.00 7.79
C LEU A 55 -11.36 0.43 9.19
N TYR A 56 -10.92 1.60 9.66
CA TYR A 56 -11.18 2.10 11.01
C TYR A 56 -11.93 3.43 10.95
N PRO A 57 -13.19 3.48 11.44
CA PRO A 57 -14.02 4.70 11.32
C PRO A 57 -13.46 5.93 12.02
N GLU A 58 -12.68 5.75 13.09
CA GLU A 58 -12.08 6.83 13.86
C GLU A 58 -10.82 7.41 13.21
N GLN A 59 -10.32 6.78 12.15
CA GLN A 59 -9.13 7.26 11.45
C GLN A 59 -9.53 8.02 10.19
N ARG A 60 -8.91 9.17 9.98
CA ARG A 60 -9.14 9.98 8.78
C ARG A 60 -7.88 10.66 8.30
N ALA A 61 -7.80 10.86 6.99
CA ALA A 61 -6.73 11.59 6.33
C ALA A 61 -7.31 12.76 5.55
N GLU A 62 -6.61 13.89 5.60
CA GLU A 62 -6.97 15.12 4.88
C GLU A 62 -5.76 15.59 4.05
N GLY A 63 -5.99 16.43 3.06
CA GLY A 63 -4.97 16.93 2.15
C GLY A 63 -5.06 16.26 0.80
N GLU A 64 -3.93 16.14 0.13
CA GLU A 64 -3.86 15.53 -1.20
C GLU A 64 -2.78 14.45 -1.25
N ILE A 65 -3.13 13.30 -1.82
CA ILE A 65 -2.16 12.29 -2.23
C ILE A 65 -2.49 11.94 -3.68
N ILE A 66 -1.65 12.42 -4.58
CA ILE A 66 -1.84 12.22 -6.02
C ILE A 66 -1.10 10.96 -6.43
N LEU A 67 -1.82 9.99 -6.95
CA LEU A 67 -1.31 8.76 -7.52
C LEU A 67 -1.93 8.59 -8.91
N ASP A 68 -1.08 8.46 -9.93
CA ASP A 68 -1.54 8.37 -11.33
C ASP A 68 -2.49 9.50 -11.72
N GLY A 69 -2.22 10.72 -11.25
CA GLY A 69 -3.02 11.91 -11.57
C GLY A 69 -4.32 12.06 -10.80
N GLU A 70 -4.62 11.15 -9.86
CA GLU A 70 -5.84 11.20 -9.06
C GLU A 70 -5.54 11.39 -7.58
N ASN A 71 -6.32 12.26 -6.92
CA ASN A 71 -6.23 12.40 -5.48
C ASN A 71 -6.97 11.24 -4.80
N ILE A 72 -6.22 10.30 -4.24
CA ILE A 72 -6.79 9.10 -3.63
C ILE A 72 -7.52 9.36 -2.31
N LEU A 73 -7.35 10.54 -1.71
CA LEU A 73 -8.01 10.87 -0.43
C LEU A 73 -9.44 11.36 -0.61
N THR A 74 -9.73 12.06 -1.71
CA THR A 74 -11.02 12.72 -1.93
C THR A 74 -11.88 12.07 -2.98
N GLN A 75 -11.28 11.36 -3.94
CA GLN A 75 -12.02 10.69 -5.00
C GLN A 75 -12.45 9.30 -4.57
N ALA A 76 -13.62 8.89 -5.05
CA ALA A 76 -14.07 7.51 -4.85
C ALA A 76 -13.13 6.57 -5.60
N GLN A 77 -12.53 5.65 -4.87
CA GLN A 77 -11.58 4.69 -5.41
C GLN A 77 -12.14 3.28 -5.29
N ASP A 78 -11.87 2.44 -6.28
CA ASP A 78 -11.98 1.00 -6.09
C ASP A 78 -10.78 0.59 -5.21
N ILE A 79 -11.07 0.29 -3.95
CA ILE A 79 -10.03 -0.05 -2.96
C ILE A 79 -9.21 -1.27 -3.41
N ALA A 80 -9.86 -2.26 -4.02
CA ALA A 80 -9.17 -3.45 -4.50
C ALA A 80 -8.16 -3.12 -5.60
N LEU A 81 -8.54 -2.27 -6.55
CA LEU A 81 -7.64 -1.82 -7.61
C LEU A 81 -6.50 -0.95 -7.07
N LEU A 82 -6.78 -0.06 -6.12
CA LEU A 82 -5.76 0.75 -5.48
C LEU A 82 -4.72 -0.13 -4.79
N ARG A 83 -5.16 -1.13 -4.04
CA ARG A 83 -4.27 -2.06 -3.33
C ARG A 83 -3.54 -3.03 -4.26
N ALA A 84 -4.05 -3.26 -5.45
CA ALA A 84 -3.32 -3.98 -6.49
C ALA A 84 -2.15 -3.17 -7.03
N LYS A 85 -2.30 -1.85 -7.09
CA LYS A 85 -1.22 -0.93 -7.52
C LYS A 85 -0.21 -0.64 -6.42
N VAL A 86 -0.66 -0.53 -5.18
CA VAL A 86 0.16 -0.18 -4.02
C VAL A 86 0.16 -1.34 -3.04
N GLY A 87 1.10 -2.25 -3.23
CA GLY A 87 1.29 -3.38 -2.33
C GLY A 87 1.89 -2.94 -1.00
N MET A 88 1.68 -3.72 0.04
CA MET A 88 2.22 -3.45 1.37
C MET A 88 2.82 -4.69 1.98
N VAL A 89 4.03 -4.55 2.52
CA VAL A 89 4.69 -5.59 3.30
C VAL A 89 4.63 -5.18 4.77
N PHE A 90 3.98 -6.00 5.58
CA PHE A 90 3.83 -5.72 7.01
C PHE A 90 5.06 -6.15 7.78
N GLN A 91 5.33 -5.48 8.90
CA GLN A 91 6.42 -5.82 9.79
C GLN A 91 6.29 -7.26 10.31
N LYS A 92 5.08 -7.71 10.57
CA LYS A 92 4.79 -9.04 11.08
C LYS A 92 4.09 -9.85 9.98
N PRO A 93 4.68 -10.97 9.52
CA PRO A 93 4.02 -11.77 8.48
C PRO A 93 2.71 -12.36 9.00
N THR A 94 1.68 -12.30 8.17
CA THR A 94 0.36 -12.85 8.49
C THR A 94 -0.17 -13.66 7.30
N PRO A 95 0.44 -14.81 7.00
CA PRO A 95 -0.02 -15.63 5.88
C PRO A 95 -1.39 -16.24 6.18
N PHE A 96 -2.15 -16.50 5.13
CA PHE A 96 -3.39 -17.25 5.24
C PHE A 96 -3.11 -18.73 5.57
N PRO A 97 -4.04 -19.44 6.23
CA PRO A 97 -3.87 -20.86 6.57
C PRO A 97 -4.04 -21.75 5.35
N MET A 98 -3.13 -21.66 4.41
CA MET A 98 -3.08 -22.40 3.16
C MET A 98 -1.63 -22.57 2.75
N SER A 99 -1.38 -23.30 1.65
CA SER A 99 -0.02 -23.55 1.15
C SER A 99 0.70 -22.25 0.78
N ILE A 100 2.03 -22.32 0.67
CA ILE A 100 2.85 -21.21 0.15
C ILE A 100 2.37 -20.83 -1.25
N TYR A 101 2.14 -21.84 -2.09
CA TYR A 101 1.63 -21.64 -3.44
C TYR A 101 0.32 -20.86 -3.44
N ASP A 102 -0.66 -21.29 -2.64
CA ASP A 102 -1.97 -20.64 -2.59
C ASP A 102 -1.92 -19.23 -2.01
N ASN A 103 -1.03 -18.98 -1.05
CA ASN A 103 -0.82 -17.61 -0.54
C ASN A 103 -0.32 -16.68 -1.65
N ILE A 104 0.59 -17.13 -2.49
CA ILE A 104 1.11 -16.32 -3.60
C ILE A 104 0.07 -16.19 -4.71
N ALA A 105 -0.60 -17.28 -5.06
CA ALA A 105 -1.58 -17.30 -6.13
C ALA A 105 -2.87 -16.53 -5.78
N PHE A 106 -3.15 -16.34 -4.51
CA PHE A 106 -4.40 -15.72 -4.03
C PHE A 106 -4.65 -14.34 -4.67
N GLY A 107 -3.65 -13.46 -4.62
CA GLY A 107 -3.77 -12.13 -5.20
C GLY A 107 -3.94 -12.16 -6.72
N VAL A 108 -3.24 -13.05 -7.39
CA VAL A 108 -3.34 -13.21 -8.84
C VAL A 108 -4.75 -13.68 -9.23
N ARG A 109 -5.31 -14.63 -8.51
CA ARG A 109 -6.66 -15.16 -8.76
C ARG A 109 -7.76 -14.11 -8.60
N LEU A 110 -7.52 -13.06 -7.84
CA LEU A 110 -8.50 -11.98 -7.66
C LEU A 110 -8.65 -11.11 -8.93
N PHE A 111 -7.60 -11.00 -9.73
CA PHE A 111 -7.56 -10.06 -10.86
C PHE A 111 -7.36 -10.72 -12.22
N GLU A 112 -6.87 -11.95 -12.25
CA GLU A 112 -6.52 -12.64 -13.49
C GLU A 112 -7.03 -14.07 -13.48
N LYS A 113 -7.40 -14.57 -14.65
CA LYS A 113 -7.69 -15.99 -14.88
C LYS A 113 -6.54 -16.58 -15.67
N LEU A 114 -5.68 -17.32 -15.01
CA LEU A 114 -4.54 -17.97 -15.64
C LEU A 114 -4.77 -19.48 -15.73
N SER A 115 -4.17 -20.10 -16.76
CA SER A 115 -4.05 -21.55 -16.81
C SER A 115 -3.17 -22.02 -15.65
N ARG A 116 -3.25 -23.32 -15.33
CA ARG A 116 -2.40 -23.86 -14.27
C ARG A 116 -0.92 -23.67 -14.57
N ALA A 117 -0.50 -23.86 -15.83
CA ALA A 117 0.88 -23.66 -16.24
C ALA A 117 1.33 -22.21 -16.06
N ASP A 118 0.50 -21.26 -16.46
CA ASP A 118 0.81 -19.83 -16.30
C ASP A 118 0.84 -19.41 -14.83
N MET A 119 -0.05 -19.96 -14.01
CA MET A 119 -0.05 -19.70 -12.58
C MET A 119 1.21 -20.26 -11.92
N ASP A 120 1.62 -21.49 -12.27
CA ASP A 120 2.84 -22.09 -11.74
C ASP A 120 4.07 -21.24 -12.09
N GLU A 121 4.14 -20.75 -13.31
CA GLU A 121 5.22 -19.85 -13.74
C GLU A 121 5.22 -18.54 -12.96
N ARG A 122 4.05 -17.93 -12.75
CA ARG A 122 3.90 -16.69 -11.99
C ARG A 122 4.32 -16.88 -10.53
N VAL A 123 3.90 -17.98 -9.90
CA VAL A 123 4.26 -18.31 -8.52
C VAL A 123 5.77 -18.55 -8.39
N GLN A 124 6.34 -19.30 -9.34
CA GLN A 124 7.77 -19.57 -9.36
C GLN A 124 8.59 -18.28 -9.52
N TRP A 125 8.14 -17.40 -10.40
CA TRP A 125 8.76 -16.10 -10.57
C TRP A 125 8.77 -15.28 -9.27
N ALA A 126 7.63 -15.24 -8.57
CA ALA A 126 7.50 -14.51 -7.31
C ALA A 126 8.43 -15.08 -6.23
N LEU A 127 8.50 -16.41 -6.10
CA LEU A 127 9.39 -17.06 -5.15
C LEU A 127 10.86 -16.76 -5.44
N THR A 128 11.25 -16.80 -6.71
CA THR A 128 12.61 -16.50 -7.15
C THR A 128 12.96 -15.04 -6.82
N LYS A 129 12.06 -14.10 -7.11
CA LYS A 129 12.29 -12.68 -6.82
C LYS A 129 12.39 -12.40 -5.32
N ALA A 130 11.68 -13.16 -4.50
CA ALA A 130 11.74 -13.05 -3.05
C ALA A 130 12.92 -13.83 -2.43
N ALA A 131 13.74 -14.48 -3.24
CA ALA A 131 14.87 -15.33 -2.82
C ALA A 131 14.43 -16.51 -1.93
N LEU A 132 13.30 -17.09 -2.25
CA LEU A 132 12.76 -18.26 -1.54
C LEU A 132 12.89 -19.55 -2.35
#